data_d846d32c75992aca8c7bb473235aa5b2
#
_entry.id   d846d32c75992aca8c7bb473235aa5b2
#
_cell.length_a   1.000
_cell.length_b   1.000
_cell.length_c   1.000
_cell.angle_alpha   90.00
_cell.angle_beta   90.00
_cell.angle_gamma   90.00
#
_symmetry.space_group_name_H-M   'P 1'
#
loop_
_entity.id
_entity.type
_entity.pdbx_description
1 polymer ?
#
loop_
_entity_poly.entity_id
_entity_poly.type
_entity_poly.pdbx_seq_one_letter_code
_entity_poly.pdbx_strand_id
1 'polypeptide(L)'
;MNDDDDDQKHICFECAAESYLSAEIEKDGKQKECSYCGQTRACIPIEELADRIESAFDDHYIRTSDQPNSWQQSLLSDRESDYNWEREGQPVLDAIEEAAAIPHEAAEDVLEILDDRHGDFDSAAMGEETEFSSDTYYEEKGASAQGWHEEWRYFEQSLKTEARFFSRSASELLARVFGNIDALKTKPRHPLVVDAGPNRRLTHLYRARVFQSDDKLEEALCRPDLHLGSPPTWFASAGRMNARGISVFYGATNASVALAEVRPPVGSKVVVAKFNILRPLRLLDLTALDGVHDVGSIFDPSLRGRLERVAFLQSLGQRMTRTVMPDDEAFDYLATQAIADFLAAENEPRLDGIIFGSAQSKEGRNVVLFHKAARVEAMELSKGTEIEAHTGYGSEDGWETDYGVSETVPKAETPAPKDEMEDLIGFVPHLGSPYRVDDDYRDAALRVDPATVEVHHVSSVKVYSTRFAVRRHRREKQDWKF
;
A
#
# COMPACT_ATOMS: atom_id res chain seq x y z
N MET A 1 -59.25 10.35 -4.89
CA MET A 1 -58.71 10.34 -6.21
C MET A 1 -58.18 11.71 -6.38
N ASN A 2 -56.90 11.89 -6.22
CA ASN A 2 -56.23 13.19 -6.19
C ASN A 2 -55.88 13.54 -7.64
N ASP A 3 -56.33 14.69 -8.10
CA ASP A 3 -56.11 15.28 -9.44
C ASP A 3 -54.67 15.88 -9.58
N ASP A 4 -53.74 15.58 -8.66
CA ASP A 4 -52.39 16.14 -8.66
C ASP A 4 -51.37 15.30 -9.49
N ASP A 5 -51.79 14.21 -10.14
CA ASP A 5 -50.89 13.26 -10.84
C ASP A 5 -50.82 13.48 -12.38
N ASP A 6 -51.59 14.43 -12.92
CA ASP A 6 -51.77 14.64 -14.37
C ASP A 6 -50.87 15.73 -14.99
N ASP A 7 -50.21 16.55 -14.13
CA ASP A 7 -49.34 17.66 -14.58
C ASP A 7 -47.84 17.41 -14.34
N GLN A 8 -47.49 16.24 -13.75
CA GLN A 8 -46.09 15.88 -13.39
C GLN A 8 -45.32 15.34 -14.59
N LYS A 9 -44.24 16.01 -14.98
CA LYS A 9 -43.34 15.51 -16.04
C LYS A 9 -42.62 14.23 -15.62
N HIS A 10 -42.44 13.32 -16.59
CA HIS A 10 -41.79 12.03 -16.39
C HIS A 10 -40.70 11.81 -17.42
N ILE A 11 -39.57 11.23 -17.00
CA ILE A 11 -38.46 10.88 -17.89
C ILE A 11 -38.24 9.37 -17.91
N CYS A 12 -38.05 8.79 -19.11
CA CYS A 12 -37.81 7.37 -19.26
C CYS A 12 -36.30 7.01 -19.22
N PHE A 13 -36.01 5.74 -19.02
CA PHE A 13 -34.65 5.21 -18.95
C PHE A 13 -33.80 5.43 -20.22
N GLU A 14 -34.41 5.61 -21.39
CA GLU A 14 -33.65 5.94 -22.61
C GLU A 14 -33.35 7.44 -22.73
N CYS A 15 -34.18 8.31 -22.16
CA CYS A 15 -33.91 9.73 -22.11
C CYS A 15 -32.96 10.12 -20.98
N ALA A 16 -32.92 9.37 -19.87
CA ALA A 16 -31.84 9.43 -18.87
C ALA A 16 -30.76 8.42 -19.23
N ALA A 17 -29.91 8.75 -20.21
CA ALA A 17 -29.01 7.80 -20.87
C ALA A 17 -27.70 7.53 -20.10
N GLU A 18 -27.46 8.16 -18.93
CA GLU A 18 -26.37 7.76 -18.06
C GLU A 18 -26.61 6.33 -17.57
N SER A 19 -25.58 5.48 -17.65
CA SER A 19 -25.72 4.02 -17.59
C SER A 19 -26.34 3.49 -16.28
N TYR A 20 -26.01 4.12 -15.15
CA TYR A 20 -26.52 3.73 -13.84
C TYR A 20 -27.96 4.20 -13.65
N LEU A 21 -28.24 5.46 -13.97
CA LEU A 21 -29.58 6.03 -13.93
C LEU A 21 -30.54 5.26 -14.84
N SER A 22 -30.13 5.00 -16.07
CA SER A 22 -30.90 4.24 -17.04
C SER A 22 -31.28 2.86 -16.51
N ALA A 23 -30.30 2.13 -15.93
CA ALA A 23 -30.52 0.79 -15.39
C ALA A 23 -31.47 0.79 -14.16
N GLU A 24 -31.36 1.79 -13.28
CA GLU A 24 -32.28 1.93 -12.14
C GLU A 24 -33.70 2.30 -12.59
N ILE A 25 -33.84 3.26 -13.53
CA ILE A 25 -35.13 3.67 -14.06
C ILE A 25 -35.80 2.49 -14.80
N GLU A 26 -35.04 1.73 -15.59
CA GLU A 26 -35.58 0.56 -16.29
C GLU A 26 -36.14 -0.49 -15.31
N LYS A 27 -35.42 -0.71 -14.18
CA LYS A 27 -35.76 -1.70 -13.17
C LYS A 27 -36.94 -1.29 -12.27
N ASP A 28 -36.90 -0.06 -11.76
CA ASP A 28 -37.78 0.39 -10.67
C ASP A 28 -38.83 1.42 -11.13
N GLY A 29 -38.74 1.94 -12.36
CA GLY A 29 -39.63 2.92 -12.95
C GLY A 29 -41.02 2.37 -13.25
N LYS A 30 -42.01 3.30 -13.30
CA LYS A 30 -43.41 2.98 -13.64
C LYS A 30 -43.64 3.17 -15.12
N GLN A 31 -44.51 2.33 -15.72
CA GLN A 31 -44.92 2.47 -17.11
C GLN A 31 -45.80 3.76 -17.26
N LYS A 32 -45.21 4.78 -17.81
CA LYS A 32 -45.84 6.08 -18.10
C LYS A 32 -45.36 6.64 -19.45
N GLU A 33 -46.06 7.59 -19.99
CA GLU A 33 -45.61 8.34 -21.17
C GLU A 33 -44.46 9.28 -20.77
N CYS A 34 -43.34 9.20 -21.47
CA CYS A 34 -42.19 10.07 -21.25
C CYS A 34 -42.49 11.45 -21.84
N SER A 35 -42.34 12.49 -21.03
CA SER A 35 -42.60 13.87 -21.43
C SER A 35 -41.64 14.39 -22.53
N TYR A 36 -40.47 13.77 -22.67
CA TYR A 36 -39.41 14.23 -23.58
C TYR A 36 -39.32 13.42 -24.90
N CYS A 37 -39.78 12.17 -24.93
CA CYS A 37 -39.76 11.39 -26.17
C CYS A 37 -41.16 10.86 -26.58
N GLY A 38 -42.21 11.03 -25.78
CA GLY A 38 -43.57 10.61 -26.05
C GLY A 38 -43.78 9.09 -26.05
N GLN A 39 -42.80 8.30 -25.58
CA GLN A 39 -42.91 6.84 -25.54
C GLN A 39 -43.38 6.35 -24.18
N THR A 40 -44.29 5.37 -24.17
CA THR A 40 -44.72 4.72 -22.92
C THR A 40 -43.69 3.66 -22.50
N ARG A 41 -42.99 3.92 -21.40
CA ARG A 41 -41.90 3.07 -20.90
C ARG A 41 -41.79 3.16 -19.38
N ALA A 42 -40.78 2.49 -18.80
CA ALA A 42 -40.42 2.71 -17.41
C ALA A 42 -39.88 4.15 -17.26
N CYS A 43 -40.56 4.95 -16.45
CA CYS A 43 -40.24 6.35 -16.19
C CYS A 43 -40.22 6.64 -14.70
N ILE A 44 -39.53 7.70 -14.32
CA ILE A 44 -39.57 8.34 -13.01
C ILE A 44 -40.06 9.78 -13.14
N PRO A 45 -40.62 10.39 -12.08
CA PRO A 45 -40.90 11.83 -12.04
C PRO A 45 -39.62 12.65 -12.23
N ILE A 46 -39.73 13.83 -12.84
CA ILE A 46 -38.59 14.73 -13.05
C ILE A 46 -38.01 15.24 -11.71
N GLU A 47 -38.86 15.40 -10.68
CA GLU A 47 -38.45 15.80 -9.33
C GLU A 47 -37.56 14.72 -8.69
N GLU A 48 -37.83 13.40 -8.92
CA GLU A 48 -37.01 12.32 -8.45
C GLU A 48 -35.62 12.33 -9.15
N LEU A 49 -35.57 12.66 -10.45
CA LEU A 49 -34.33 12.87 -11.15
C LEU A 49 -33.54 14.05 -10.58
N ALA A 50 -34.23 15.17 -10.29
CA ALA A 50 -33.64 16.35 -9.65
C ALA A 50 -33.01 16.00 -8.28
N ASP A 51 -33.69 15.19 -7.43
CA ASP A 51 -33.15 14.71 -6.15
C ASP A 51 -31.85 13.92 -6.34
N ARG A 52 -31.77 13.07 -7.37
CA ARG A 52 -30.59 12.27 -7.67
C ARG A 52 -29.44 13.13 -8.19
N ILE A 53 -29.74 14.13 -9.04
CA ILE A 53 -28.74 15.08 -9.55
C ILE A 53 -28.22 15.96 -8.42
N GLU A 54 -29.08 16.47 -7.56
CA GLU A 54 -28.69 17.24 -6.37
C GLU A 54 -27.70 16.46 -5.50
N SER A 55 -28.05 15.21 -5.14
CA SER A 55 -27.15 14.34 -4.36
C SER A 55 -25.81 14.08 -5.06
N ALA A 56 -25.82 13.87 -6.38
CA ALA A 56 -24.60 13.64 -7.14
C ALA A 56 -23.73 14.90 -7.20
N PHE A 57 -24.33 16.07 -7.33
CA PHE A 57 -23.63 17.36 -7.32
C PHE A 57 -23.02 17.65 -5.95
N ASP A 58 -23.74 17.43 -4.86
CA ASP A 58 -23.23 17.54 -3.50
C ASP A 58 -21.99 16.66 -3.26
N ASP A 59 -21.99 15.47 -3.83
CA ASP A 59 -20.90 14.50 -3.64
C ASP A 59 -19.73 14.70 -4.58
N HIS A 60 -19.96 15.11 -5.83
CA HIS A 60 -18.97 15.03 -6.90
C HIS A 60 -18.64 16.36 -7.58
N TYR A 61 -19.41 17.44 -7.34
CA TYR A 61 -19.18 18.74 -7.93
C TYR A 61 -18.92 19.82 -6.88
N ILE A 62 -18.30 20.90 -7.29
CA ILE A 62 -18.12 22.12 -6.50
C ILE A 62 -18.50 23.32 -7.35
N ARG A 63 -19.29 24.23 -6.78
CA ARG A 63 -19.57 25.52 -7.40
C ARG A 63 -18.31 26.35 -7.44
N THR A 64 -17.94 26.89 -8.60
CA THR A 64 -16.78 27.74 -8.78
C THR A 64 -17.08 29.17 -8.42
N SER A 65 -16.02 29.92 -7.98
CA SER A 65 -16.18 31.32 -7.64
C SER A 65 -16.51 32.17 -8.87
N ASP A 66 -17.42 33.14 -8.72
CA ASP A 66 -17.75 34.15 -9.70
C ASP A 66 -16.69 35.24 -9.84
N GLN A 67 -15.68 35.26 -8.95
CA GLN A 67 -14.62 36.25 -8.92
C GLN A 67 -13.25 35.61 -8.80
N PRO A 68 -12.21 36.27 -9.40
CA PRO A 68 -10.85 35.83 -9.26
C PRO A 68 -10.38 35.91 -7.81
N ASN A 69 -9.62 34.90 -7.36
CA ASN A 69 -9.00 34.90 -6.04
C ASN A 69 -7.90 35.99 -5.92
N SER A 70 -7.41 36.25 -4.70
CA SER A 70 -6.45 37.34 -4.44
C SER A 70 -5.15 37.23 -5.25
N TRP A 71 -4.68 36.02 -5.58
CA TRP A 71 -3.53 35.80 -6.42
C TRP A 71 -3.82 36.12 -7.89
N GLN A 72 -4.96 35.65 -8.40
CA GLN A 72 -5.44 35.93 -9.75
C GLN A 72 -5.71 37.44 -9.94
N GLN A 73 -6.29 38.12 -8.93
CA GLN A 73 -6.45 39.59 -8.93
C GLN A 73 -5.09 40.34 -9.00
N SER A 74 -4.06 39.82 -8.31
CA SER A 74 -2.73 40.36 -8.38
C SER A 74 -2.15 40.25 -9.79
N LEU A 75 -2.35 39.11 -10.47
CA LEU A 75 -1.90 38.92 -11.86
C LEU A 75 -2.66 39.81 -12.85
N LEU A 76 -3.97 39.98 -12.67
CA LEU A 76 -4.77 40.90 -13.48
C LEU A 76 -4.39 42.35 -13.30
N SER A 77 -3.86 42.71 -12.12
CA SER A 77 -3.40 44.07 -11.81
C SER A 77 -1.97 44.35 -12.29
N ASP A 78 -1.22 43.33 -12.66
CA ASP A 78 0.14 43.43 -13.15
C ASP A 78 0.14 43.83 -14.64
N ARG A 79 0.68 45.02 -14.96
CA ARG A 79 0.72 45.54 -16.33
C ARG A 79 1.66 44.77 -17.27
N GLU A 80 2.53 43.94 -16.71
CA GLU A 80 3.47 43.11 -17.47
C GLU A 80 2.91 41.67 -17.69
N SER A 81 1.73 41.36 -17.11
CA SER A 81 1.08 40.07 -17.23
C SER A 81 0.03 40.09 -18.36
N ASP A 82 0.11 39.10 -19.25
CA ASP A 82 -0.92 38.83 -20.26
C ASP A 82 -2.06 37.91 -19.70
N TYR A 83 -2.12 37.75 -18.36
CA TYR A 83 -3.11 36.90 -17.71
C TYR A 83 -4.52 37.46 -17.90
N ASN A 84 -5.42 36.62 -18.40
CA ASN A 84 -6.85 36.88 -18.45
C ASN A 84 -7.55 35.84 -17.56
N TRP A 85 -8.48 36.29 -16.72
CA TRP A 85 -9.24 35.38 -15.87
C TRP A 85 -10.49 34.93 -16.61
N GLU A 86 -10.69 33.63 -16.61
CA GLU A 86 -11.91 32.99 -17.05
C GLU A 86 -12.43 32.14 -15.87
N ARG A 87 -13.75 32.11 -15.69
CA ARG A 87 -14.38 31.31 -14.63
C ARG A 87 -14.11 29.83 -14.90
N GLU A 88 -13.67 29.10 -13.88
CA GLU A 88 -13.40 27.67 -13.95
C GLU A 88 -14.73 26.88 -13.98
N GLY A 89 -14.70 25.65 -14.54
CA GLY A 89 -15.87 24.79 -14.66
C GLY A 89 -16.75 25.08 -15.88
N GLN A 90 -17.95 24.55 -15.87
CA GLN A 90 -18.95 24.71 -16.95
C GLN A 90 -20.27 25.23 -16.39
N PRO A 91 -21.12 25.90 -17.22
CA PRO A 91 -22.43 26.33 -16.79
C PRO A 91 -23.23 25.20 -16.17
N VAL A 92 -24.01 25.49 -15.14
CA VAL A 92 -24.79 24.50 -14.40
C VAL A 92 -25.72 23.67 -15.29
N LEU A 93 -26.35 24.28 -16.28
CA LEU A 93 -27.21 23.59 -17.24
C LEU A 93 -26.43 22.52 -18.04
N ASP A 94 -25.26 22.90 -18.58
CA ASP A 94 -24.40 21.99 -19.33
C ASP A 94 -23.87 20.86 -18.42
N ALA A 95 -23.55 21.21 -17.16
CA ALA A 95 -23.11 20.23 -16.17
C ALA A 95 -24.19 19.18 -15.85
N ILE A 96 -25.44 19.60 -15.70
CA ILE A 96 -26.59 18.71 -15.47
C ILE A 96 -26.84 17.82 -16.70
N GLU A 97 -26.88 18.43 -17.90
CA GLU A 97 -27.08 17.71 -19.16
C GLU A 97 -26.02 16.62 -19.38
N GLU A 98 -24.75 16.96 -19.21
CA GLU A 98 -23.64 16.05 -19.40
C GLU A 98 -23.61 14.95 -18.31
N ALA A 99 -23.78 15.32 -17.05
CA ALA A 99 -23.70 14.40 -15.92
C ALA A 99 -24.76 13.28 -15.99
N ALA A 100 -26.00 13.63 -16.28
CA ALA A 100 -27.12 12.69 -16.35
C ALA A 100 -27.36 12.12 -17.77
N ALA A 101 -26.66 12.67 -18.77
CA ALA A 101 -26.84 12.35 -20.19
C ALA A 101 -28.32 12.46 -20.61
N ILE A 102 -28.97 13.59 -20.29
CA ILE A 102 -30.37 13.87 -20.52
C ILE A 102 -30.56 14.89 -21.63
N PRO A 103 -31.75 14.94 -22.27
CA PRO A 103 -32.06 15.99 -23.23
C PRO A 103 -32.03 17.39 -22.59
N HIS A 104 -31.67 18.41 -23.36
CA HIS A 104 -31.58 19.80 -22.92
C HIS A 104 -32.86 20.29 -22.21
N GLU A 105 -34.04 20.01 -22.77
CA GLU A 105 -35.34 20.37 -22.19
C GLU A 105 -35.55 19.72 -20.79
N ALA A 106 -35.02 18.49 -20.58
CA ALA A 106 -35.10 17.86 -19.28
C ALA A 106 -34.10 18.47 -18.29
N ALA A 107 -32.91 18.90 -18.76
CA ALA A 107 -31.96 19.62 -17.94
C ALA A 107 -32.47 20.99 -17.51
N GLU A 108 -33.19 21.71 -18.39
CA GLU A 108 -33.85 22.97 -18.04
C GLU A 108 -34.92 22.76 -16.93
N ASP A 109 -35.75 21.73 -17.06
CA ASP A 109 -36.78 21.43 -16.05
C ASP A 109 -36.14 21.03 -14.69
N VAL A 110 -35.09 20.25 -14.71
CA VAL A 110 -34.30 19.89 -13.48
C VAL A 110 -33.70 21.14 -12.86
N LEU A 111 -33.10 22.02 -13.68
CA LEU A 111 -32.49 23.24 -13.20
C LEU A 111 -33.51 24.17 -12.55
N GLU A 112 -34.69 24.32 -13.16
CA GLU A 112 -35.80 25.13 -12.60
C GLU A 112 -36.22 24.61 -11.22
N ILE A 113 -36.36 23.28 -11.07
CA ILE A 113 -36.69 22.64 -9.78
C ILE A 113 -35.61 22.91 -8.72
N LEU A 114 -34.33 22.78 -9.11
CA LEU A 114 -33.20 22.96 -8.17
C LEU A 114 -33.00 24.45 -7.82
N ASP A 115 -33.13 25.35 -8.78
CA ASP A 115 -33.04 26.80 -8.53
C ASP A 115 -34.17 27.26 -7.59
N ASP A 116 -35.43 26.78 -7.76
CA ASP A 116 -36.52 27.05 -6.85
C ASP A 116 -36.28 26.55 -5.42
N ARG A 117 -35.63 25.39 -5.27
CA ARG A 117 -35.31 24.81 -3.95
C ARG A 117 -34.21 25.56 -3.20
N HIS A 118 -33.20 26.00 -3.92
CA HIS A 118 -32.01 26.67 -3.36
C HIS A 118 -32.13 28.21 -3.45
N GLY A 119 -33.14 28.71 -4.10
CA GLY A 119 -33.39 30.13 -4.24
C GLY A 119 -33.61 30.79 -2.88
N ASP A 120 -32.84 31.85 -2.57
CA ASP A 120 -33.00 32.68 -1.39
C ASP A 120 -33.26 34.13 -1.81
N PHE A 121 -34.39 34.64 -1.37
CA PHE A 121 -34.82 36.00 -1.73
C PHE A 121 -33.82 37.07 -1.27
N ASP A 122 -33.20 36.90 -0.12
CA ASP A 122 -32.26 37.88 0.44
C ASP A 122 -30.95 37.85 -0.36
N SER A 123 -30.45 36.68 -0.74
CA SER A 123 -29.28 36.51 -1.60
C SER A 123 -29.52 37.07 -3.00
N ALA A 124 -30.66 36.75 -3.61
CA ALA A 124 -31.03 37.29 -4.92
C ALA A 124 -31.14 38.84 -4.90
N ALA A 125 -31.67 39.43 -3.81
CA ALA A 125 -31.77 40.90 -3.65
C ALA A 125 -30.40 41.56 -3.48
N MET A 126 -29.38 40.82 -2.99
CA MET A 126 -27.97 41.27 -2.87
C MET A 126 -27.15 41.00 -4.14
N GLY A 127 -27.70 40.29 -5.12
CA GLY A 127 -26.97 39.86 -6.32
C GLY A 127 -25.94 38.76 -6.04
N GLU A 128 -26.17 37.97 -4.98
CA GLU A 128 -25.36 36.83 -4.66
C GLU A 128 -25.90 35.58 -5.39
N GLU A 129 -25.01 34.81 -6.01
CA GLU A 129 -25.39 33.56 -6.65
C GLU A 129 -25.78 32.52 -5.59
N THR A 130 -26.95 31.91 -5.74
CA THR A 130 -27.37 30.74 -4.98
C THR A 130 -26.89 29.44 -5.66
N GLU A 131 -26.99 28.30 -4.98
CA GLU A 131 -26.76 27.01 -5.63
C GLU A 131 -27.79 26.81 -6.76
N PHE A 132 -27.33 26.22 -7.86
CA PHE A 132 -28.13 25.95 -9.05
C PHE A 132 -28.79 27.18 -9.71
N SER A 133 -28.40 28.42 -9.35
CA SER A 133 -28.86 29.58 -10.14
C SER A 133 -28.28 29.52 -11.57
N SER A 134 -29.00 30.02 -12.56
CA SER A 134 -28.70 29.88 -14.00
C SER A 134 -27.29 30.39 -14.41
N ASP A 135 -26.71 31.29 -13.63
CA ASP A 135 -25.39 31.89 -13.88
C ASP A 135 -24.24 31.14 -13.18
N THR A 136 -24.54 30.07 -12.44
CA THR A 136 -23.52 29.28 -11.71
C THR A 136 -22.74 28.37 -12.62
N TYR A 137 -21.50 28.09 -12.18
CA TYR A 137 -20.58 27.17 -12.84
C TYR A 137 -20.15 26.10 -11.85
N TYR A 138 -20.08 24.88 -12.35
CA TYR A 138 -19.65 23.73 -11.58
C TYR A 138 -18.44 23.05 -12.21
N GLU A 139 -17.55 22.53 -11.37
CA GLU A 139 -16.46 21.63 -11.77
C GLU A 139 -16.51 20.36 -10.94
N GLU A 140 -16.00 19.25 -11.50
CA GLU A 140 -15.86 18.01 -10.75
C GLU A 140 -14.86 18.21 -9.61
N LYS A 141 -15.26 17.89 -8.38
CA LYS A 141 -14.35 17.90 -7.25
C LYS A 141 -13.63 16.55 -7.12
N GLY A 142 -12.31 16.61 -6.95
CA GLY A 142 -11.53 15.43 -6.64
C GLY A 142 -11.93 14.81 -5.28
N ALA A 143 -11.83 13.49 -5.18
CA ALA A 143 -12.11 12.80 -3.93
C ALA A 143 -11.14 13.23 -2.82
N SER A 144 -11.67 13.59 -1.65
CA SER A 144 -10.89 14.00 -0.48
C SER A 144 -10.63 12.82 0.44
N ALA A 145 -9.35 12.51 0.68
CA ALA A 145 -8.95 11.51 1.67
C ALA A 145 -8.89 12.06 3.11
N GLN A 146 -9.39 13.26 3.39
CA GLN A 146 -9.19 13.92 4.69
C GLN A 146 -9.76 13.10 5.84
N GLY A 147 -10.99 12.58 5.73
CA GLY A 147 -11.60 11.74 6.75
C GLY A 147 -10.76 10.49 7.05
N TRP A 148 -10.28 9.81 5.99
CA TRP A 148 -9.37 8.66 6.12
C TRP A 148 -8.06 9.02 6.82
N HIS A 149 -7.51 10.20 6.53
CA HIS A 149 -6.30 10.67 7.19
C HIS A 149 -6.49 11.02 8.67
N GLU A 150 -7.67 11.49 9.06
CA GLU A 150 -8.02 11.76 10.45
C GLU A 150 -8.20 10.46 11.24
N GLU A 151 -8.95 9.51 10.71
CA GLU A 151 -9.08 8.18 11.31
C GLU A 151 -7.73 7.45 11.41
N TRP A 152 -6.88 7.59 10.37
CA TRP A 152 -5.54 7.02 10.39
C TRP A 152 -4.64 7.62 11.45
N ARG A 153 -4.69 8.93 11.66
CA ARG A 153 -3.95 9.59 12.75
C ARG A 153 -4.41 9.10 14.12
N TYR A 154 -5.73 8.92 14.30
CA TYR A 154 -6.26 8.34 15.51
C TYR A 154 -5.78 6.90 15.72
N PHE A 155 -5.79 6.08 14.68
CA PHE A 155 -5.24 4.72 14.69
C PHE A 155 -3.76 4.69 15.14
N GLU A 156 -2.90 5.49 14.51
CA GLU A 156 -1.48 5.59 14.90
C GLU A 156 -1.30 6.01 16.34
N GLN A 157 -2.13 6.93 16.84
CA GLN A 157 -2.07 7.41 18.20
C GLN A 157 -2.57 6.35 19.19
N SER A 158 -3.67 5.67 18.90
CA SER A 158 -4.24 4.64 19.76
C SER A 158 -3.28 3.47 20.01
N LEU A 159 -2.52 3.07 18.99
CA LEU A 159 -1.46 2.07 19.13
C LEU A 159 -0.31 2.51 20.05
N LYS A 160 -0.08 3.82 20.18
CA LYS A 160 0.97 4.40 21.04
C LYS A 160 0.51 4.58 22.49
N THR A 161 -0.77 4.91 22.70
CA THR A 161 -1.27 5.41 23.99
C THR A 161 -2.34 4.54 24.67
N GLU A 162 -3.01 3.66 23.92
CA GLU A 162 -4.14 2.88 24.45
C GLU A 162 -3.84 1.37 24.44
N ALA A 163 -4.24 0.67 23.35
CA ALA A 163 -4.10 -0.77 23.25
C ALA A 163 -3.49 -1.18 21.91
N ARG A 164 -2.45 -2.02 21.97
CA ARG A 164 -1.78 -2.59 20.76
C ARG A 164 -2.39 -3.91 20.34
N PHE A 165 -2.86 -4.68 21.33
CA PHE A 165 -3.50 -5.97 21.13
C PHE A 165 -5.00 -5.81 21.36
N PHE A 166 -5.83 -6.51 20.60
CA PHE A 166 -7.29 -6.53 20.73
C PHE A 166 -8.01 -5.19 20.53
N SER A 167 -7.39 -4.27 19.74
CA SER A 167 -8.07 -3.04 19.34
C SER A 167 -9.05 -3.33 18.20
N ARG A 168 -10.36 -3.33 18.54
CA ARG A 168 -11.42 -3.54 17.54
C ARG A 168 -11.48 -2.42 16.52
N SER A 169 -11.34 -1.16 16.96
CA SER A 169 -11.34 0.00 16.06
C SER A 169 -10.18 -0.05 15.04
N ALA A 170 -9.00 -0.50 15.48
CA ALA A 170 -7.87 -0.70 14.58
C ALA A 170 -8.16 -1.80 13.55
N SER A 171 -8.71 -2.93 13.98
CA SER A 171 -9.07 -4.03 13.07
C SER A 171 -10.15 -3.63 12.07
N GLU A 172 -11.19 -2.90 12.50
CA GLU A 172 -12.26 -2.39 11.64
C GLU A 172 -11.74 -1.38 10.60
N LEU A 173 -10.86 -0.45 11.00
CA LEU A 173 -10.23 0.48 10.09
C LEU A 173 -9.37 -0.26 9.04
N LEU A 174 -8.51 -1.18 9.47
CA LEU A 174 -7.67 -1.95 8.56
C LEU A 174 -8.50 -2.82 7.61
N ALA A 175 -9.62 -3.39 8.07
CA ALA A 175 -10.55 -4.13 7.22
C ALA A 175 -11.19 -3.23 6.14
N ARG A 176 -11.55 -1.98 6.48
CA ARG A 176 -12.04 -1.01 5.48
C ARG A 176 -10.95 -0.58 4.49
N VAL A 177 -9.71 -0.40 4.98
CA VAL A 177 -8.57 -0.01 4.12
C VAL A 177 -8.17 -1.13 3.17
N PHE A 178 -7.99 -2.36 3.66
CA PHE A 178 -7.41 -3.48 2.91
C PHE A 178 -8.43 -4.52 2.43
N GLY A 179 -9.70 -4.42 2.82
CA GLY A 179 -10.74 -5.34 2.37
C GLY A 179 -10.87 -5.35 0.85
N ASN A 180 -10.95 -6.54 0.24
CA ASN A 180 -11.03 -6.74 -1.21
C ASN A 180 -9.94 -6.01 -2.01
N ILE A 181 -8.74 -5.82 -1.43
CA ILE A 181 -7.65 -5.07 -2.07
C ILE A 181 -7.17 -5.72 -3.38
N ASP A 182 -7.35 -7.02 -3.52
CA ASP A 182 -7.01 -7.79 -4.72
C ASP A 182 -7.97 -7.53 -5.89
N ALA A 183 -9.16 -6.99 -5.64
CA ALA A 183 -10.11 -6.59 -6.68
C ALA A 183 -9.79 -5.21 -7.27
N LEU A 184 -9.02 -4.37 -6.57
CA LEU A 184 -8.65 -3.04 -7.03
C LEU A 184 -7.69 -3.12 -8.23
N LYS A 185 -7.86 -2.19 -9.17
CA LYS A 185 -7.06 -2.10 -10.39
C LYS A 185 -6.10 -0.92 -10.32
N THR A 186 -4.97 -1.05 -11.01
CA THR A 186 -3.99 0.04 -11.14
C THR A 186 -3.79 0.43 -12.60
N LYS A 187 -3.34 1.65 -12.86
CA LYS A 187 -2.83 2.11 -14.17
C LYS A 187 -1.30 1.92 -14.17
N PRO A 188 -0.71 1.08 -15.03
CA PRO A 188 -1.24 0.27 -16.12
C PRO A 188 -1.56 -1.17 -15.68
N ARG A 189 -2.76 -1.51 -15.34
CA ARG A 189 -3.32 -2.87 -15.10
C ARG A 189 -2.39 -3.86 -14.35
N HIS A 190 -1.57 -3.38 -13.42
CA HIS A 190 -0.81 -4.23 -12.51
C HIS A 190 -1.72 -4.61 -11.32
N PRO A 191 -1.79 -5.88 -10.95
CA PRO A 191 -2.53 -6.26 -9.74
C PRO A 191 -1.81 -5.71 -8.50
N LEU A 192 -2.57 -5.25 -7.52
CA LEU A 192 -2.02 -4.87 -6.21
C LEU A 192 -1.50 -6.07 -5.44
N VAL A 193 -2.12 -7.22 -5.60
CA VAL A 193 -1.66 -8.48 -5.04
C VAL A 193 -0.94 -9.27 -6.11
N VAL A 194 0.35 -9.47 -5.93
CA VAL A 194 1.25 -10.16 -6.84
C VAL A 194 1.46 -11.60 -6.37
N ASP A 195 1.27 -12.54 -7.28
CA ASP A 195 1.65 -13.92 -7.04
C ASP A 195 3.16 -14.12 -7.24
N ALA A 196 3.84 -14.67 -6.25
CA ALA A 196 5.23 -15.10 -6.30
C ALA A 196 5.33 -16.61 -6.12
N GLY A 197 6.39 -17.23 -6.61
CA GLY A 197 6.62 -18.67 -6.46
C GLY A 197 7.06 -19.38 -7.72
N PRO A 198 7.07 -20.72 -7.74
CA PRO A 198 7.43 -21.50 -8.92
C PRO A 198 6.53 -21.15 -10.11
N ASN A 199 7.14 -20.96 -11.28
CA ASN A 199 6.46 -20.58 -12.52
C ASN A 199 5.72 -19.23 -12.48
N ARG A 200 6.08 -18.34 -11.56
CA ARG A 200 5.62 -16.96 -11.48
C ARG A 200 6.72 -16.00 -11.94
N ARG A 201 6.38 -14.72 -12.05
CA ARG A 201 7.34 -13.68 -12.44
C ARG A 201 8.41 -13.46 -11.36
N LEU A 202 8.03 -13.54 -10.08
CA LEU A 202 8.93 -13.48 -8.93
C LEU A 202 9.13 -14.89 -8.38
N THR A 203 10.27 -15.51 -8.71
CA THR A 203 10.62 -16.90 -8.34
C THR A 203 11.58 -16.99 -7.19
N HIS A 204 12.27 -15.90 -6.87
CA HIS A 204 13.33 -15.88 -5.87
C HIS A 204 13.53 -14.49 -5.28
N LEU A 205 14.19 -14.44 -4.14
CA LEU A 205 14.60 -13.23 -3.43
C LEU A 205 16.08 -13.29 -3.11
N TYR A 206 16.72 -12.13 -2.96
CA TYR A 206 18.09 -12.00 -2.48
C TYR A 206 18.09 -11.48 -1.05
N ARG A 207 19.02 -11.97 -0.25
CA ARG A 207 19.25 -11.46 1.10
C ARG A 207 20.73 -11.28 1.35
N ALA A 208 21.07 -10.20 2.05
CA ALA A 208 22.42 -9.85 2.46
C ALA A 208 22.55 -9.83 3.98
N ARG A 209 23.74 -10.13 4.49
CA ARG A 209 24.10 -9.98 5.90
C ARG A 209 25.54 -9.52 6.04
N VAL A 210 25.77 -8.57 6.96
CA VAL A 210 27.09 -8.00 7.26
C VAL A 210 27.80 -8.85 8.28
N PHE A 211 29.12 -9.13 8.04
CA PHE A 211 30.01 -9.82 8.94
C PHE A 211 31.26 -8.96 9.21
N GLN A 212 31.67 -8.95 10.47
CA GLN A 212 32.87 -8.23 10.95
C GLN A 212 33.93 -9.19 11.53
N SER A 213 33.64 -10.50 11.56
CA SER A 213 34.50 -11.57 12.05
C SER A 213 34.56 -12.66 11.01
N ASP A 214 35.76 -13.19 10.75
CA ASP A 214 35.95 -14.27 9.79
C ASP A 214 35.32 -15.58 10.29
N ASP A 215 35.40 -15.88 11.58
CA ASP A 215 34.78 -17.09 12.14
C ASP A 215 33.25 -17.12 11.86
N LYS A 216 32.54 -15.97 12.09
CA LYS A 216 31.11 -15.89 11.81
C LYS A 216 30.79 -15.88 10.33
N LEU A 217 31.71 -15.40 9.51
CA LEU A 217 31.58 -15.45 8.06
C LEU A 217 31.68 -16.91 7.59
N GLU A 218 32.66 -17.65 8.06
CA GLU A 218 32.86 -19.08 7.73
C GLU A 218 31.66 -19.92 8.16
N GLU A 219 31.14 -19.71 9.39
CA GLU A 219 29.91 -20.35 9.84
C GLU A 219 28.73 -20.07 8.86
N ALA A 220 28.64 -18.82 8.36
CA ALA A 220 27.58 -18.43 7.44
C ALA A 220 27.76 -18.99 6.03
N LEU A 221 28.98 -19.17 5.59
CA LEU A 221 29.31 -19.86 4.32
C LEU A 221 28.99 -21.34 4.39
N CYS A 222 29.30 -22.01 5.53
CA CYS A 222 28.96 -23.40 5.75
C CYS A 222 27.43 -23.64 5.80
N ARG A 223 26.69 -22.74 6.44
CA ARG A 223 25.23 -22.89 6.67
C ARG A 223 24.47 -21.61 6.32
N PRO A 224 24.42 -21.23 5.04
CA PRO A 224 23.71 -20.03 4.59
C PRO A 224 22.21 -20.12 4.85
N ASP A 225 21.64 -21.30 4.91
CA ASP A 225 20.23 -21.52 5.29
C ASP A 225 19.93 -21.01 6.71
N LEU A 226 20.80 -21.22 7.66
CA LEU A 226 20.66 -20.81 9.05
C LEU A 226 21.09 -19.36 9.28
N HIS A 227 22.21 -18.95 8.70
CA HIS A 227 22.82 -17.65 8.99
C HIS A 227 22.31 -16.50 8.13
N LEU A 228 21.80 -16.77 6.91
CA LEU A 228 21.14 -15.78 6.08
C LEU A 228 19.61 -15.94 6.06
N GLY A 229 19.08 -17.04 6.55
CA GLY A 229 17.66 -17.29 6.69
C GLY A 229 16.97 -16.35 7.69
N SER A 230 15.67 -16.56 7.88
CA SER A 230 14.91 -15.86 8.93
C SER A 230 15.47 -16.22 10.30
N PRO A 231 15.68 -15.23 11.18
CA PRO A 231 16.23 -15.52 12.50
C PRO A 231 15.25 -16.37 13.32
N PRO A 232 15.74 -17.27 14.18
CA PRO A 232 14.89 -17.91 15.17
C PRO A 232 14.17 -16.88 16.03
N THR A 233 13.00 -17.22 16.54
CA THR A 233 12.10 -16.32 17.30
C THR A 233 12.83 -15.53 18.40
N TRP A 234 13.71 -16.19 19.17
CA TRP A 234 14.48 -15.57 20.25
C TRP A 234 15.46 -14.48 19.79
N PHE A 235 15.92 -14.55 18.56
CA PHE A 235 16.86 -13.59 17.96
C PHE A 235 16.19 -12.62 17.01
N ALA A 236 14.87 -12.74 16.78
CA ALA A 236 14.14 -11.85 15.92
C ALA A 236 13.99 -10.46 16.56
N SER A 237 14.77 -9.50 16.07
CA SER A 237 14.63 -8.09 16.45
C SER A 237 13.37 -7.50 15.85
N ALA A 238 12.84 -6.44 16.50
CA ALA A 238 11.76 -5.65 15.91
C ALA A 238 12.25 -4.99 14.61
N GLY A 239 11.37 -4.93 13.63
CA GLY A 239 11.57 -4.24 12.38
C GLY A 239 10.31 -3.52 11.95
N ARG A 240 10.36 -2.88 10.79
CA ARG A 240 9.23 -2.13 10.25
C ARG A 240 7.93 -2.96 10.15
N MET A 241 8.04 -4.22 9.75
CA MET A 241 6.89 -5.10 9.47
C MET A 241 6.80 -6.30 10.43
N ASN A 242 7.49 -6.25 11.57
CA ASN A 242 7.41 -7.31 12.57
C ASN A 242 7.71 -6.78 13.97
N ALA A 243 6.94 -7.23 14.94
CA ALA A 243 7.25 -7.04 16.35
C ALA A 243 8.46 -7.91 16.76
N ARG A 244 9.10 -7.55 17.87
CA ARG A 244 10.18 -8.36 18.46
C ARG A 244 9.70 -9.77 18.77
N GLY A 245 10.46 -10.77 18.41
CA GLY A 245 10.12 -12.18 18.60
C GLY A 245 9.32 -12.79 17.44
N ILE A 246 8.82 -11.97 16.50
CA ILE A 246 8.14 -12.47 15.31
C ILE A 246 9.17 -12.57 14.17
N SER A 247 9.49 -13.81 13.80
CA SER A 247 10.44 -14.12 12.73
C SER A 247 9.81 -13.85 11.37
N VAL A 248 10.42 -12.99 10.56
CA VAL A 248 10.05 -12.67 9.19
C VAL A 248 11.28 -12.74 8.28
N PHE A 249 11.08 -12.84 6.98
CA PHE A 249 12.17 -12.81 6.01
C PHE A 249 12.18 -11.48 5.27
N TYR A 250 13.21 -10.68 5.48
CA TYR A 250 13.48 -9.49 4.67
C TYR A 250 14.42 -9.86 3.53
N GLY A 251 13.99 -9.63 2.31
CA GLY A 251 14.77 -9.85 1.11
C GLY A 251 14.58 -8.71 0.10
N ALA A 252 15.23 -8.81 -1.03
CA ALA A 252 15.12 -7.88 -2.15
C ALA A 252 14.92 -8.62 -3.47
N THR A 253 14.43 -7.91 -4.49
CA THR A 253 14.24 -8.52 -5.81
C THR A 253 15.53 -8.70 -6.61
N ASN A 254 16.63 -8.08 -6.16
CA ASN A 254 17.96 -8.28 -6.74
C ASN A 254 19.06 -8.12 -5.69
N ALA A 255 20.28 -8.64 -6.00
CA ALA A 255 21.41 -8.69 -5.10
C ALA A 255 21.93 -7.30 -4.71
N SER A 256 21.96 -6.35 -5.63
CA SER A 256 22.48 -5.00 -5.37
C SER A 256 21.59 -4.23 -4.38
N VAL A 257 20.26 -4.42 -4.44
CA VAL A 257 19.33 -3.85 -3.47
C VAL A 257 19.50 -4.50 -2.11
N ALA A 258 19.63 -5.84 -2.05
CA ALA A 258 19.88 -6.54 -0.79
C ALA A 258 21.17 -6.05 -0.12
N LEU A 259 22.23 -5.84 -0.90
CA LEU A 259 23.52 -5.31 -0.44
C LEU A 259 23.38 -3.87 0.10
N ALA A 260 22.63 -3.00 -0.60
CA ALA A 260 22.44 -1.61 -0.19
C ALA A 260 21.61 -1.49 1.11
N GLU A 261 20.62 -2.36 1.29
CA GLU A 261 19.68 -2.31 2.45
C GLU A 261 20.37 -2.60 3.79
N VAL A 262 21.42 -3.43 3.80
CA VAL A 262 22.15 -3.72 5.05
C VAL A 262 23.08 -2.58 5.49
N ARG A 263 23.23 -1.52 4.69
CA ARG A 263 24.05 -0.32 5.00
C ARG A 263 25.42 -0.69 5.57
N PRO A 264 26.21 -1.48 4.85
CA PRO A 264 27.40 -2.05 5.41
C PRO A 264 28.48 -0.98 5.66
N PRO A 265 29.19 -1.01 6.79
CA PRO A 265 30.31 -0.11 7.01
C PRO A 265 31.49 -0.47 6.10
N VAL A 266 32.32 0.53 5.76
CA VAL A 266 33.56 0.32 5.01
C VAL A 266 34.45 -0.64 5.77
N GLY A 267 35.07 -1.60 5.06
CA GLY A 267 35.92 -2.66 5.62
C GLY A 267 35.18 -3.91 6.10
N SER A 268 33.83 -3.91 6.09
CA SER A 268 33.05 -5.10 6.39
C SER A 268 32.93 -6.03 5.19
N LYS A 269 32.65 -7.31 5.48
CA LYS A 269 32.32 -8.34 4.50
C LYS A 269 30.83 -8.59 4.51
N VAL A 270 30.20 -8.67 3.35
CA VAL A 270 28.74 -8.90 3.20
C VAL A 270 28.54 -10.16 2.42
N VAL A 271 27.80 -11.11 2.98
CA VAL A 271 27.37 -12.30 2.26
C VAL A 271 26.00 -12.03 1.65
N VAL A 272 25.88 -12.29 0.36
CA VAL A 272 24.63 -12.21 -0.40
C VAL A 272 24.30 -13.59 -0.93
N ALA A 273 23.03 -14.01 -0.80
CA ALA A 273 22.56 -15.28 -1.34
C ALA A 273 21.17 -15.14 -1.95
N LYS A 274 20.88 -15.99 -2.92
CA LYS A 274 19.58 -16.13 -3.55
C LYS A 274 18.76 -17.19 -2.81
N PHE A 275 17.49 -16.89 -2.58
CA PHE A 275 16.51 -17.77 -1.96
C PHE A 275 15.40 -18.05 -2.96
N ASN A 276 15.27 -19.28 -3.40
CA ASN A 276 14.19 -19.72 -4.29
C ASN A 276 12.90 -19.87 -3.50
N ILE A 277 11.79 -19.38 -4.06
CA ILE A 277 10.46 -19.52 -3.46
C ILE A 277 9.90 -20.89 -3.82
N LEU A 278 9.53 -21.68 -2.83
CA LEU A 278 9.15 -23.10 -2.99
C LEU A 278 7.66 -23.31 -3.28
N ARG A 279 6.80 -22.39 -2.81
CA ARG A 279 5.35 -22.50 -2.93
C ARG A 279 4.75 -21.17 -3.41
N PRO A 280 3.50 -21.18 -3.90
CA PRO A 280 2.81 -19.92 -4.22
C PRO A 280 2.68 -19.03 -2.99
N LEU A 281 2.99 -17.73 -3.16
CA LEU A 281 2.86 -16.69 -2.17
C LEU A 281 2.06 -15.53 -2.76
N ARG A 282 1.25 -14.86 -1.94
CA ARG A 282 0.49 -13.67 -2.30
C ARG A 282 1.08 -12.45 -1.60
N LEU A 283 1.55 -11.48 -2.35
CA LEU A 283 2.28 -10.32 -1.85
C LEU A 283 1.56 -9.03 -2.23
N LEU A 284 1.32 -8.14 -1.26
CA LEU A 284 0.80 -6.79 -1.52
C LEU A 284 1.92 -5.92 -2.07
N ASP A 285 1.77 -5.37 -3.26
CA ASP A 285 2.74 -4.44 -3.84
C ASP A 285 2.37 -2.99 -3.51
N LEU A 286 3.01 -2.44 -2.47
CA LEU A 286 2.82 -1.04 -2.07
C LEU A 286 3.28 -0.04 -3.13
N THR A 287 4.19 -0.45 -4.03
CA THR A 287 4.67 0.44 -5.11
C THR A 287 3.63 0.63 -6.21
N ALA A 288 2.59 -0.20 -6.23
CA ALA A 288 1.49 -0.10 -7.17
C ALA A 288 0.31 0.74 -6.64
N LEU A 289 0.33 1.13 -5.35
CA LEU A 289 -0.76 1.90 -4.73
C LEU A 289 -0.96 3.27 -5.38
N ASP A 290 0.10 3.94 -5.80
CA ASP A 290 0.02 5.25 -6.48
C ASP A 290 -0.81 5.19 -7.78
N GLY A 291 -0.91 4.02 -8.40
CA GLY A 291 -1.65 3.79 -9.64
C GLY A 291 -3.08 3.29 -9.43
N VAL A 292 -3.54 3.10 -8.20
CA VAL A 292 -4.91 2.64 -7.93
C VAL A 292 -5.91 3.65 -8.45
N HIS A 293 -6.96 3.15 -9.08
CA HIS A 293 -8.06 3.95 -9.54
C HIS A 293 -9.37 3.16 -9.43
N ASP A 294 -10.44 3.88 -9.27
CA ASP A 294 -11.80 3.37 -9.40
C ASP A 294 -12.56 4.28 -10.37
N VAL A 295 -13.53 3.73 -11.05
CA VAL A 295 -14.40 4.43 -11.97
C VAL A 295 -15.81 3.90 -11.77
N GLY A 296 -16.78 4.78 -11.86
CA GLY A 296 -18.18 4.43 -11.72
C GLY A 296 -19.05 5.62 -12.07
N SER A 297 -20.36 5.45 -11.95
CA SER A 297 -21.33 6.50 -12.09
C SER A 297 -21.36 7.38 -10.85
N ILE A 298 -21.43 8.69 -11.02
CA ILE A 298 -21.62 9.64 -9.92
C ILE A 298 -22.97 9.47 -9.21
N PHE A 299 -23.92 8.78 -9.85
CA PHE A 299 -25.21 8.43 -9.28
C PHE A 299 -25.20 7.15 -8.43
N ASP A 300 -24.07 6.40 -8.42
CA ASP A 300 -23.86 5.29 -7.49
C ASP A 300 -23.44 5.86 -6.11
N PRO A 301 -24.30 5.77 -5.07
CA PRO A 301 -24.01 6.35 -3.75
C PRO A 301 -22.73 5.80 -3.10
N SER A 302 -22.25 4.64 -3.58
CA SER A 302 -21.01 4.04 -3.06
C SER A 302 -19.75 4.62 -3.70
N LEU A 303 -19.85 5.33 -4.83
CA LEU A 303 -18.67 5.80 -5.58
C LEU A 303 -17.81 6.76 -4.77
N ARG A 304 -18.42 7.74 -4.11
CA ARG A 304 -17.70 8.70 -3.27
C ARG A 304 -16.78 8.01 -2.27
N GLY A 305 -17.32 7.08 -1.49
CA GLY A 305 -16.53 6.35 -0.49
C GLY A 305 -15.42 5.50 -1.11
N ARG A 306 -15.64 4.93 -2.31
CA ARG A 306 -14.61 4.19 -3.05
C ARG A 306 -13.50 5.11 -3.55
N LEU A 307 -13.83 6.27 -4.09
CA LEU A 307 -12.85 7.27 -4.57
C LEU A 307 -12.03 7.86 -3.41
N GLU A 308 -12.65 8.17 -2.28
CA GLU A 308 -11.96 8.62 -1.07
C GLU A 308 -10.98 7.57 -0.56
N ARG A 309 -11.38 6.28 -0.53
CA ARG A 309 -10.49 5.16 -0.19
C ARG A 309 -9.32 5.05 -1.17
N VAL A 310 -9.56 5.20 -2.47
CA VAL A 310 -8.52 5.20 -3.51
C VAL A 310 -7.52 6.33 -3.25
N ALA A 311 -7.98 7.55 -3.03
CA ALA A 311 -7.13 8.70 -2.72
C ALA A 311 -6.29 8.48 -1.45
N PHE A 312 -6.87 7.85 -0.43
CA PHE A 312 -6.14 7.45 0.76
C PHE A 312 -5.06 6.40 0.46
N LEU A 313 -5.40 5.32 -0.25
CA LEU A 313 -4.47 4.24 -0.61
C LEU A 313 -3.28 4.76 -1.43
N GLN A 314 -3.48 5.69 -2.36
CA GLN A 314 -2.42 6.33 -3.12
C GLN A 314 -1.38 7.01 -2.20
N SER A 315 -1.82 7.61 -1.10
CA SER A 315 -0.92 8.24 -0.12
C SER A 315 -0.28 7.26 0.86
N LEU A 316 -0.90 6.08 1.07
CA LEU A 316 -0.50 5.12 2.09
C LEU A 316 0.85 4.46 1.79
N GLY A 317 1.13 4.15 0.52
CA GLY A 317 2.40 3.56 0.10
C GLY A 317 3.61 4.36 0.58
N GLN A 318 3.57 5.68 0.40
CA GLN A 318 4.63 6.59 0.84
C GLN A 318 4.72 6.66 2.38
N ARG A 319 3.59 6.66 3.08
CA ARG A 319 3.56 6.67 4.56
C ARG A 319 4.19 5.41 5.15
N MET A 320 3.85 4.23 4.61
CA MET A 320 4.39 2.94 5.09
C MET A 320 5.89 2.78 4.84
N THR A 321 6.45 3.47 3.84
CA THR A 321 7.86 3.37 3.45
C THR A 321 8.72 4.56 3.89
N ARG A 322 8.10 5.56 4.54
CA ARG A 322 8.81 6.76 5.04
C ARG A 322 10.02 6.39 5.89
N THR A 323 11.12 7.09 5.68
CA THR A 323 12.33 6.94 6.50
C THR A 323 12.02 7.37 7.94
N VAL A 324 12.36 6.52 8.91
CA VAL A 324 12.21 6.76 10.34
C VAL A 324 13.59 6.90 10.97
N MET A 325 13.75 7.82 11.92
CA MET A 325 14.98 7.96 12.69
C MET A 325 15.14 6.75 13.61
N PRO A 326 16.38 6.26 13.85
CA PRO A 326 16.61 5.07 14.68
C PRO A 326 15.98 5.16 16.09
N ASP A 327 16.01 6.35 16.71
CA ASP A 327 15.45 6.56 18.05
C ASP A 327 13.91 6.50 18.07
N ASP A 328 13.25 6.76 16.94
CA ASP A 328 11.79 6.78 16.82
C ASP A 328 11.21 5.44 16.34
N GLU A 329 12.06 4.50 15.90
CA GLU A 329 11.63 3.21 15.33
C GLU A 329 10.67 2.43 16.22
N ALA A 330 10.89 2.46 17.55
CA ALA A 330 10.07 1.74 18.50
C ALA A 330 8.59 2.21 18.54
N PHE A 331 8.33 3.45 18.16
CA PHE A 331 6.99 4.04 18.12
C PHE A 331 6.43 4.14 16.70
N ASP A 332 7.26 4.52 15.74
CA ASP A 332 6.79 4.77 14.38
C ASP A 332 6.57 3.48 13.57
N TYR A 333 7.18 2.36 14.00
CA TYR A 333 6.92 1.05 13.40
C TYR A 333 5.64 0.36 13.90
N LEU A 334 5.00 0.85 14.97
CA LEU A 334 3.81 0.21 15.53
C LEU A 334 2.67 0.07 14.51
N ALA A 335 2.40 1.12 13.75
CA ALA A 335 1.35 1.11 12.74
C ALA A 335 1.64 0.09 11.63
N THR A 336 2.88 0.07 11.11
CA THR A 336 3.27 -0.86 10.04
C THR A 336 3.36 -2.31 10.52
N GLN A 337 3.70 -2.54 11.78
CA GLN A 337 3.64 -3.85 12.41
C GLN A 337 2.20 -4.34 12.55
N ALA A 338 1.27 -3.48 13.02
CA ALA A 338 -0.14 -3.81 13.12
C ALA A 338 -0.76 -4.13 11.75
N ILE A 339 -0.37 -3.39 10.70
CA ILE A 339 -0.79 -3.67 9.32
C ILE A 339 -0.27 -5.05 8.88
N ALA A 340 1.01 -5.35 9.12
CA ALA A 340 1.60 -6.64 8.75
C ALA A 340 0.88 -7.81 9.44
N ASP A 341 0.59 -7.67 10.74
CA ASP A 341 -0.15 -8.68 11.50
C ASP A 341 -1.59 -8.85 10.95
N PHE A 342 -2.28 -7.74 10.66
CA PHE A 342 -3.63 -7.77 10.08
C PHE A 342 -3.63 -8.47 8.71
N LEU A 343 -2.73 -8.10 7.81
CA LEU A 343 -2.64 -8.67 6.46
C LEU A 343 -2.31 -10.17 6.50
N ALA A 344 -1.52 -10.61 7.46
CA ALA A 344 -1.13 -12.01 7.64
C ALA A 344 -2.21 -12.89 8.27
N ALA A 345 -3.06 -12.32 9.14
CA ALA A 345 -3.95 -13.09 9.99
C ALA A 345 -5.44 -12.87 9.71
N GLU A 346 -5.87 -11.62 9.54
CA GLU A 346 -7.28 -11.21 9.53
C GLU A 346 -7.78 -10.84 8.13
N ASN A 347 -6.90 -10.32 7.25
CA ASN A 347 -7.31 -9.88 5.92
C ASN A 347 -7.83 -11.03 5.05
N GLU A 348 -8.86 -10.75 4.26
CA GLU A 348 -9.37 -11.69 3.26
C GLU A 348 -9.23 -11.08 1.85
N PRO A 349 -8.47 -11.75 0.98
CA PRO A 349 -7.65 -12.94 1.23
C PRO A 349 -6.40 -12.66 2.05
N ARG A 350 -5.96 -13.61 2.86
CA ARG A 350 -4.71 -13.51 3.63
C ARG A 350 -3.52 -13.34 2.70
N LEU A 351 -2.56 -12.55 3.15
CA LEU A 351 -1.34 -12.27 2.40
C LEU A 351 -0.13 -12.91 3.08
N ASP A 352 0.85 -13.29 2.28
CA ASP A 352 2.10 -13.89 2.73
C ASP A 352 3.22 -12.85 2.96
N GLY A 353 3.03 -11.63 2.45
CA GLY A 353 4.03 -10.57 2.58
C GLY A 353 3.69 -9.30 1.82
N ILE A 354 4.68 -8.39 1.80
CA ILE A 354 4.58 -7.05 1.20
C ILE A 354 5.81 -6.80 0.32
N ILE A 355 5.59 -6.18 -0.84
CA ILE A 355 6.63 -5.61 -1.70
C ILE A 355 6.60 -4.09 -1.51
N PHE A 356 7.76 -3.45 -1.32
CA PHE A 356 7.88 -2.01 -1.16
C PHE A 356 9.16 -1.46 -1.77
N GLY A 357 9.16 -0.16 -2.07
CA GLY A 357 10.32 0.52 -2.63
C GLY A 357 11.51 0.55 -1.67
N SER A 358 12.72 0.41 -2.19
CA SER A 358 13.94 0.56 -1.41
C SER A 358 14.23 2.03 -1.13
N ALA A 359 14.53 2.37 0.13
CA ALA A 359 15.01 3.70 0.48
C ALA A 359 16.47 3.93 0.06
N GLN A 360 17.22 2.87 -0.27
CA GLN A 360 18.63 2.92 -0.64
C GLN A 360 18.85 2.88 -2.16
N SER A 361 17.84 2.49 -2.95
CA SER A 361 17.94 2.36 -4.40
C SER A 361 16.64 2.79 -5.07
N LYS A 362 16.71 3.75 -6.00
CA LYS A 362 15.53 4.33 -6.65
C LYS A 362 14.68 3.32 -7.44
N GLU A 363 15.29 2.27 -7.96
CA GLU A 363 14.60 1.25 -8.77
C GLU A 363 14.46 -0.09 -8.03
N GLY A 364 14.98 -0.15 -6.79
CA GLY A 364 15.00 -1.38 -6.01
C GLY A 364 13.68 -1.64 -5.30
N ARG A 365 13.31 -2.92 -5.21
CA ARG A 365 12.17 -3.38 -4.42
C ARG A 365 12.62 -4.32 -3.33
N ASN A 366 12.14 -4.05 -2.12
CA ASN A 366 12.26 -4.93 -0.97
C ASN A 366 11.01 -5.80 -0.85
N VAL A 367 11.18 -6.95 -0.27
CA VAL A 367 10.12 -7.90 0.04
C VAL A 367 10.25 -8.34 1.48
N VAL A 368 9.18 -8.23 2.25
CA VAL A 368 9.08 -8.88 3.54
C VAL A 368 8.07 -10.02 3.44
N LEU A 369 8.48 -11.22 3.82
CA LEU A 369 7.59 -12.35 3.98
C LEU A 369 7.21 -12.48 5.45
N PHE A 370 5.91 -12.55 5.72
CA PHE A 370 5.37 -12.66 7.07
C PHE A 370 5.71 -14.01 7.71
N HIS A 371 5.53 -14.12 9.00
CA HIS A 371 5.97 -15.28 9.80
C HIS A 371 5.66 -16.63 9.13
N LYS A 372 4.43 -16.86 8.66
CA LYS A 372 4.03 -18.15 8.05
C LYS A 372 4.72 -18.46 6.71
N ALA A 373 5.22 -17.44 6.03
CA ALA A 373 5.89 -17.55 4.74
C ALA A 373 7.42 -17.30 4.82
N ALA A 374 7.96 -17.17 6.03
CA ALA A 374 9.34 -16.78 6.24
C ALA A 374 10.29 -17.96 6.50
N ARG A 375 9.78 -19.20 6.61
CA ARG A 375 10.63 -20.37 6.91
C ARG A 375 11.48 -20.72 5.70
N VAL A 376 12.79 -20.80 5.96
CA VAL A 376 13.77 -21.33 5.02
C VAL A 376 13.94 -22.82 5.28
N GLU A 377 13.91 -23.61 4.22
CA GLU A 377 14.19 -25.03 4.27
C GLU A 377 15.63 -25.27 4.71
N ALA A 378 15.86 -26.18 5.64
CA ALA A 378 17.19 -26.55 6.07
C ALA A 378 17.93 -27.28 4.94
N MET A 379 19.21 -27.01 4.77
CA MET A 379 20.06 -27.76 3.84
C MET A 379 20.16 -29.21 4.31
N GLU A 380 19.84 -30.13 3.42
CA GLU A 380 19.97 -31.58 3.68
C GLU A 380 21.42 -31.97 3.59
N LEU A 381 21.96 -32.41 4.71
CA LEU A 381 23.33 -32.93 4.82
C LEU A 381 23.25 -34.39 5.21
N SER A 382 24.03 -35.24 4.54
CA SER A 382 24.17 -36.64 4.93
C SER A 382 24.71 -36.75 6.35
N LYS A 383 24.22 -37.70 7.14
CA LYS A 383 24.71 -37.91 8.52
C LYS A 383 26.20 -38.12 8.52
N GLY A 384 26.95 -37.31 9.28
CA GLY A 384 28.40 -37.37 9.37
C GLY A 384 29.15 -36.57 8.29
N THR A 385 28.44 -35.71 7.51
CA THR A 385 29.10 -34.75 6.63
C THR A 385 29.78 -33.66 7.47
N GLU A 386 31.05 -33.44 7.22
CA GLU A 386 31.84 -32.33 7.77
C GLU A 386 31.85 -31.21 6.72
N ILE A 387 31.56 -29.97 7.14
CA ILE A 387 31.57 -28.79 6.27
C ILE A 387 32.57 -27.81 6.85
N GLU A 388 33.50 -27.37 6.01
CA GLU A 388 34.52 -26.39 6.36
C GLU A 388 34.52 -25.28 5.28
N ALA A 389 34.57 -24.02 5.73
CA ALA A 389 34.78 -22.89 4.85
C ALA A 389 36.20 -22.35 5.01
N HIS A 390 36.71 -21.73 3.97
CA HIS A 390 37.97 -20.99 4.01
C HIS A 390 37.79 -19.62 3.36
N THR A 391 38.53 -18.62 3.84
CA THR A 391 38.47 -17.24 3.38
C THR A 391 39.70 -16.82 2.60
N GLY A 392 40.65 -17.73 2.39
CA GLY A 392 41.87 -17.51 1.63
C GLY A 392 42.93 -18.54 1.97
N TYR A 393 44.09 -18.38 1.37
CA TYR A 393 45.28 -19.23 1.59
C TYR A 393 46.57 -18.38 1.62
N GLY A 394 47.60 -18.90 2.28
CA GLY A 394 48.94 -18.29 2.27
C GLY A 394 49.68 -18.65 1.00
N SER A 395 50.15 -17.66 0.24
CA SER A 395 51.04 -17.81 -0.91
C SER A 395 52.45 -17.23 -0.61
N GLU A 396 53.40 -17.37 -1.53
CA GLU A 396 54.73 -16.74 -1.41
C GLU A 396 54.65 -15.21 -1.38
N ASP A 397 53.61 -14.62 -1.98
CA ASP A 397 53.35 -13.18 -2.03
C ASP A 397 52.50 -12.66 -0.86
N GLY A 398 52.11 -13.53 0.07
CA GLY A 398 51.31 -13.20 1.25
C GLY A 398 49.97 -13.94 1.28
N TRP A 399 48.95 -13.30 1.95
CA TRP A 399 47.63 -13.85 2.06
C TRP A 399 46.79 -13.50 0.82
N GLU A 400 46.34 -14.54 0.11
CA GLU A 400 45.42 -14.40 -1.01
C GLU A 400 43.98 -14.73 -0.57
N THR A 401 43.07 -13.80 -0.87
CA THR A 401 41.65 -13.99 -0.54
C THR A 401 41.02 -14.94 -1.56
N ASP A 402 40.50 -16.05 -1.06
CA ASP A 402 39.72 -17.02 -1.83
C ASP A 402 38.65 -17.62 -0.92
N TYR A 403 37.42 -17.70 -1.41
CA TYR A 403 36.28 -18.21 -0.64
C TYR A 403 35.87 -19.56 -1.18
N GLY A 404 35.93 -20.56 -0.34
CA GLY A 404 35.50 -21.92 -0.68
C GLY A 404 34.81 -22.60 0.48
N VAL A 405 33.94 -23.53 0.16
CA VAL A 405 33.30 -24.45 1.11
C VAL A 405 33.53 -25.85 0.66
N SER A 406 34.08 -26.67 1.56
CA SER A 406 34.37 -28.10 1.33
C SER A 406 33.40 -28.94 2.14
N GLU A 407 32.70 -29.86 1.47
CA GLU A 407 31.83 -30.85 2.09
C GLU A 407 32.48 -32.23 2.01
N THR A 408 32.85 -32.78 3.17
CA THR A 408 33.43 -34.15 3.27
C THR A 408 32.29 -35.10 3.65
N VAL A 409 31.82 -35.84 2.66
CA VAL A 409 30.71 -36.80 2.85
C VAL A 409 31.32 -38.15 3.23
N PRO A 410 30.79 -38.83 4.29
CA PRO A 410 31.27 -40.17 4.65
C PRO A 410 31.04 -41.16 3.49
N LYS A 411 31.98 -42.11 3.33
CA LYS A 411 31.78 -43.18 2.34
C LYS A 411 30.47 -43.90 2.63
N ALA A 412 29.69 -44.14 1.59
CA ALA A 412 28.51 -44.95 1.71
C ALA A 412 28.88 -46.34 2.27
N GLU A 413 28.52 -46.59 3.52
CA GLU A 413 28.66 -47.94 4.08
C GLU A 413 27.71 -48.85 3.31
N THR A 414 28.26 -49.96 2.79
CA THR A 414 27.43 -51.06 2.28
C THR A 414 26.55 -51.51 3.44
N PRO A 415 25.19 -51.56 3.29
CA PRO A 415 24.32 -51.87 4.41
C PRO A 415 24.71 -53.21 5.01
N ALA A 416 25.25 -53.19 6.24
CA ALA A 416 25.42 -54.39 7.03
C ALA A 416 24.03 -55.00 7.32
N PRO A 417 23.88 -56.33 7.37
CA PRO A 417 22.61 -56.94 7.72
C PRO A 417 22.17 -56.42 9.08
N LYS A 418 20.94 -55.87 9.14
CA LYS A 418 20.36 -55.32 10.37
C LYS A 418 20.27 -56.44 11.41
N ASP A 419 21.04 -56.34 12.49
CA ASP A 419 20.82 -57.05 13.71
C ASP A 419 19.54 -56.51 14.37
N GLU A 420 18.48 -57.26 14.41
CA GLU A 420 17.15 -56.91 14.97
C GLU A 420 17.18 -56.66 16.49
N MET A 421 18.35 -56.57 17.14
CA MET A 421 18.48 -56.46 18.61
C MET A 421 18.89 -55.07 19.11
N GLU A 422 19.12 -54.07 18.25
CA GLU A 422 19.50 -52.70 18.67
C GLU A 422 18.32 -51.76 18.91
N ASP A 423 17.11 -52.14 18.51
CA ASP A 423 15.92 -51.28 18.68
C ASP A 423 15.33 -51.25 20.11
N LEU A 424 15.93 -51.98 21.07
CA LEU A 424 15.40 -52.06 22.44
C LEU A 424 16.13 -51.25 23.52
N ILE A 425 17.23 -50.58 23.18
CA ILE A 425 18.03 -49.82 24.17
C ILE A 425 18.34 -48.40 23.61
N GLY A 426 17.33 -47.59 23.46
CA GLY A 426 17.53 -46.27 22.82
C GLY A 426 16.70 -45.12 23.34
N PHE A 427 15.99 -45.27 24.44
CA PHE A 427 15.29 -44.12 25.03
C PHE A 427 16.06 -43.64 26.27
N VAL A 428 17.20 -42.99 26.08
CA VAL A 428 17.76 -42.10 27.11
C VAL A 428 17.32 -40.70 26.81
N PRO A 429 16.47 -40.09 27.67
CA PRO A 429 16.14 -38.69 27.52
C PRO A 429 17.42 -37.88 27.63
N HIS A 430 17.82 -37.23 26.56
CA HIS A 430 18.88 -36.21 26.63
C HIS A 430 18.36 -35.09 27.56
N LEU A 431 18.83 -35.11 28.80
CA LEU A 431 18.76 -33.96 29.73
C LEU A 431 19.75 -32.92 29.21
N GLY A 432 19.49 -32.32 28.06
CA GLY A 432 20.32 -31.33 27.43
C GLY A 432 19.53 -30.09 27.12
N SER A 433 19.88 -28.98 27.79
CA SER A 433 19.48 -27.60 27.58
C SER A 433 17.95 -27.29 27.69
N PRO A 434 17.56 -26.37 28.53
CA PRO A 434 16.15 -25.90 28.63
C PRO A 434 15.67 -25.13 27.39
N TYR A 435 16.51 -24.98 26.39
CA TYR A 435 16.16 -24.35 25.12
C TYR A 435 16.11 -25.46 24.04
N ARG A 436 14.95 -26.15 23.98
CA ARG A 436 14.61 -26.95 22.80
C ARG A 436 14.71 -26.03 21.58
N VAL A 437 15.45 -26.49 20.59
CA VAL A 437 15.30 -26.02 19.20
C VAL A 437 13.79 -26.14 18.92
N ASP A 438 13.12 -25.01 18.75
CA ASP A 438 11.71 -24.98 18.39
C ASP A 438 11.52 -25.88 17.18
N ASP A 439 10.70 -26.91 17.31
CA ASP A 439 10.18 -27.63 16.16
C ASP A 439 9.35 -26.64 15.37
N ASP A 440 9.97 -26.04 14.36
CA ASP A 440 9.31 -25.07 13.50
C ASP A 440 8.31 -25.78 12.59
N TYR A 441 7.05 -25.82 13.00
CA TYR A 441 5.95 -26.51 12.28
C TYR A 441 5.45 -25.77 11.05
N ARG A 442 6.03 -24.59 10.70
CA ARG A 442 5.65 -23.86 9.51
C ARG A 442 6.10 -24.62 8.25
N ASP A 443 5.32 -24.53 7.18
CA ASP A 443 5.75 -25.01 5.87
C ASP A 443 6.92 -24.18 5.35
N ALA A 444 7.95 -24.84 4.81
CA ALA A 444 9.06 -24.15 4.16
C ALA A 444 8.56 -23.39 2.93
N ALA A 445 8.88 -22.10 2.87
CA ALA A 445 8.52 -21.23 1.75
C ALA A 445 9.73 -20.83 0.89
N LEU A 446 10.92 -20.95 1.44
CA LEU A 446 12.18 -20.54 0.82
C LEU A 446 13.22 -21.65 0.90
N ARG A 447 14.10 -21.70 -0.09
CA ARG A 447 15.31 -22.52 -0.09
C ARG A 447 16.48 -21.68 -0.56
N VAL A 448 17.56 -21.65 0.20
CA VAL A 448 18.80 -21.00 -0.24
C VAL A 448 19.40 -21.78 -1.43
N ASP A 449 19.96 -21.06 -2.37
CA ASP A 449 20.73 -21.63 -3.48
C ASP A 449 22.23 -21.45 -3.15
N PRO A 450 22.93 -22.51 -2.65
CA PRO A 450 24.30 -22.40 -2.21
C PRO A 450 25.27 -21.98 -3.32
N ALA A 451 24.93 -22.29 -4.58
CA ALA A 451 25.78 -21.93 -5.73
C ALA A 451 25.76 -20.42 -6.04
N THR A 452 24.86 -19.65 -5.40
CA THR A 452 24.74 -18.21 -5.58
C THR A 452 25.27 -17.40 -4.40
N VAL A 453 25.92 -18.03 -3.45
CA VAL A 453 26.49 -17.35 -2.29
C VAL A 453 27.72 -16.57 -2.72
N GLU A 454 27.70 -15.26 -2.48
CA GLU A 454 28.77 -14.33 -2.84
C GLU A 454 29.24 -13.56 -1.60
N VAL A 455 30.55 -13.28 -1.51
CA VAL A 455 31.13 -12.42 -0.47
C VAL A 455 31.58 -11.10 -1.10
N HIS A 456 31.06 -9.99 -0.60
CA HIS A 456 31.41 -8.64 -1.03
C HIS A 456 32.26 -7.93 0.03
N HIS A 457 33.43 -7.43 -0.36
CA HIS A 457 34.28 -6.58 0.48
C HIS A 457 33.85 -5.11 0.23
N VAL A 458 33.45 -4.42 1.28
CA VAL A 458 32.99 -3.04 1.18
C VAL A 458 34.19 -2.08 1.22
N SER A 459 34.57 -1.57 0.07
CA SER A 459 35.69 -0.63 -0.07
C SER A 459 35.29 0.84 0.11
N SER A 460 34.06 1.19 -0.24
CA SER A 460 33.57 2.56 -0.12
C SER A 460 32.03 2.63 -0.04
N VAL A 461 31.50 3.70 0.58
CA VAL A 461 30.06 3.98 0.65
C VAL A 461 29.83 5.41 0.18
N LYS A 462 28.85 5.62 -0.71
CA LYS A 462 28.47 6.94 -1.21
C LYS A 462 27.25 7.43 -0.49
N VAL A 463 27.32 8.65 0.07
CA VAL A 463 26.20 9.31 0.77
C VAL A 463 25.69 10.46 -0.08
N TYR A 464 24.38 10.50 -0.30
CA TYR A 464 23.69 11.65 -0.91
C TYR A 464 23.06 12.48 0.20
N SER A 465 23.26 13.81 0.17
CA SER A 465 22.70 14.72 1.16
C SER A 465 22.28 16.04 0.53
N THR A 466 21.29 16.69 1.13
CA THR A 466 20.91 18.06 0.80
C THR A 466 21.50 19.01 1.84
N ARG A 467 22.17 20.08 1.38
CA ARG A 467 22.82 21.06 2.26
C ARG A 467 21.90 22.23 2.53
N PHE A 468 21.67 22.52 3.80
CA PHE A 468 21.01 23.72 4.28
C PHE A 468 21.99 24.60 5.08
N ALA A 469 22.05 25.90 4.79
CA ALA A 469 22.83 26.83 5.54
C ALA A 469 22.11 27.21 6.84
N VAL A 470 22.82 27.17 7.96
CA VAL A 470 22.30 27.61 9.25
C VAL A 470 22.54 29.11 9.42
N ARG A 471 21.47 29.87 9.56
CA ARG A 471 21.55 31.31 9.91
C ARG A 471 21.56 31.45 11.42
N ARG A 472 22.61 32.10 11.96
CA ARG A 472 22.71 32.37 13.40
C ARG A 472 22.44 33.87 13.64
N HIS A 473 21.39 34.14 14.41
CA HIS A 473 21.02 35.48 14.82
C HIS A 473 21.38 35.67 16.30
N ARG A 474 22.14 36.70 16.62
CA ARG A 474 22.42 37.12 18.00
C ARG A 474 21.48 38.28 18.34
N ARG A 475 20.65 38.12 19.36
CA ARG A 475 19.79 39.18 19.91
C ARG A 475 20.24 39.49 21.31
N GLU A 476 20.36 40.79 21.64
CA GLU A 476 20.55 41.21 23.02
C GLU A 476 19.22 41.15 23.77
N LYS A 477 19.27 40.63 25.01
CA LYS A 477 18.10 40.59 25.88
C LYS A 477 17.78 42.02 26.31
N GLN A 478 16.64 42.55 25.91
CA GLN A 478 16.17 43.85 26.43
C GLN A 478 15.60 43.60 27.83
N ASP A 479 16.22 44.22 28.86
CA ASP A 479 15.68 44.24 30.19
C ASP A 479 14.47 45.18 30.22
N TRP A 480 13.28 44.64 30.16
CA TRP A 480 12.06 45.38 30.45
C TRP A 480 12.03 45.62 31.97
N LYS A 481 12.40 46.86 32.40
CA LYS A 481 12.10 47.32 33.73
C LYS A 481 10.61 47.63 33.77
N PHE A 482 9.83 46.83 34.53
CA PHE A 482 8.47 47.15 34.93
C PHE A 482 8.49 48.10 36.10
#